data_e8a0b556f56f041528a98f39a6ccf664
#
_entry.id   e8a0b556f56f041528a98f39a6ccf664
#
_cell.length_a   1.000
_cell.length_b   1.000
_cell.length_c   1.000
_cell.angle_alpha   90.00
_cell.angle_beta   90.00
_cell.angle_gamma   90.00
#
_symmetry.space_group_name_H-M   'P 1'
#
loop_
_entity.id
_entity.type
_entity.pdbx_description
1 polymer ?
#
loop_
_entity_poly.entity_id
_entity_poly.type
_entity_poly.pdbx_seq_one_letter_code
_entity_poly.pdbx_strand_id
1 'polypeptide(L)'
;GEKQALTDEQAERLLDTIRGLPPYVFVMIGLYTELRREEILALQWDSVYLEDEVPYLSVRRAWHTEHNRPVILNELKTKAAERNIPLPVCLAKCLREAKEKSTSDYVVANRDGGPLSYTQFKRLWQYIVTRTAKPRVIRKYVDGKYEKHTIYPQLGEKARNNGHCIY
;
A
#
# COMPACT_ATOMS: atom_id res chain seq x y z
N GLY A 1 -18.58 2.93 -14.07
CA GLY A 1 -19.16 1.92 -13.21
C GLY A 1 -18.89 2.17 -11.73
N GLU A 2 -19.79 1.74 -10.89
CA GLU A 2 -19.61 1.86 -9.47
C GLU A 2 -18.41 1.03 -9.01
N LYS A 3 -17.53 1.66 -8.21
CA LYS A 3 -16.45 0.94 -7.56
C LYS A 3 -17.04 0.11 -6.42
N GLN A 4 -16.81 -1.18 -6.45
CA GLN A 4 -17.25 -2.07 -5.37
C GLN A 4 -16.08 -2.28 -4.41
N ALA A 5 -16.34 -2.05 -3.12
CA ALA A 5 -15.37 -2.36 -2.08
C ALA A 5 -15.13 -3.87 -1.99
N LEU A 6 -13.96 -4.25 -1.52
CA LEU A 6 -13.66 -5.64 -1.21
C LEU A 6 -14.52 -6.09 -0.03
N THR A 7 -14.95 -7.35 -0.05
CA THR A 7 -15.56 -7.97 1.13
C THR A 7 -14.47 -8.20 2.19
N ASP A 8 -14.88 -8.41 3.44
CA ASP A 8 -13.94 -8.69 4.53
C ASP A 8 -13.10 -9.92 4.21
N GLU A 9 -13.72 -10.97 3.66
CA GLU A 9 -13.02 -12.18 3.24
C GLU A 9 -11.99 -11.91 2.14
N GLN A 10 -12.34 -11.11 1.14
CA GLN A 10 -11.42 -10.72 0.07
C GLN A 10 -10.27 -9.88 0.59
N ALA A 11 -10.53 -8.98 1.53
CA ALA A 11 -9.50 -8.16 2.16
C ALA A 11 -8.51 -9.03 2.95
N GLU A 12 -9.01 -10.01 3.70
CA GLU A 12 -8.16 -10.96 4.43
C GLU A 12 -7.27 -11.77 3.48
N ARG A 13 -7.84 -12.28 2.39
CA ARG A 13 -7.07 -13.02 1.37
C ARG A 13 -6.00 -12.16 0.72
N LEU A 14 -6.34 -10.90 0.41
CA LEU A 14 -5.37 -9.96 -0.13
C LEU A 14 -4.20 -9.77 0.83
N LEU A 15 -4.50 -9.48 2.09
CA LEU A 15 -3.47 -9.27 3.11
C LEU A 15 -2.61 -10.52 3.32
N ASP A 16 -3.21 -11.71 3.35
CA ASP A 16 -2.47 -12.96 3.49
C ASP A 16 -1.55 -13.19 2.29
N THR A 17 -2.01 -12.87 1.08
CA THR A 17 -1.24 -13.04 -0.15
C THR A 17 0.00 -12.15 -0.20
N ILE A 18 -0.10 -10.94 0.33
CA ILE A 18 0.99 -9.94 0.28
C ILE A 18 1.74 -9.78 1.61
N ARG A 19 1.40 -10.59 2.62
CA ARG A 19 2.04 -10.52 3.94
C ARG A 19 3.57 -10.69 3.81
N GLY A 20 4.31 -9.78 4.43
CA GLY A 20 5.77 -9.77 4.34
C GLY A 20 6.33 -9.25 3.03
N LEU A 21 5.50 -8.81 2.11
CA LEU A 21 5.91 -8.25 0.82
C LEU A 21 5.85 -6.71 0.86
N PRO A 22 6.57 -6.03 -0.06
CA PRO A 22 6.66 -4.57 -0.04
C PRO A 22 5.33 -3.81 0.02
N PRO A 23 4.25 -4.23 -0.66
CA PRO A 23 3.00 -3.46 -0.63
C PRO A 23 2.15 -3.66 0.64
N TYR A 24 2.54 -4.52 1.56
CA TYR A 24 1.71 -4.90 2.71
C TYR A 24 1.30 -3.69 3.56
N VAL A 25 2.24 -2.85 3.96
CA VAL A 25 1.97 -1.68 4.81
C VAL A 25 1.08 -0.67 4.07
N PHE A 26 1.36 -0.43 2.79
CA PHE A 26 0.53 0.44 1.96
C PHE A 26 -0.93 -0.02 1.93
N VAL A 27 -1.16 -1.30 1.69
CA VAL A 27 -2.51 -1.87 1.64
C VAL A 27 -3.19 -1.84 3.01
N MET A 28 -2.46 -2.16 4.07
CA MET A 28 -3.00 -2.09 5.44
C MET A 28 -3.51 -0.68 5.76
N ILE A 29 -2.73 0.34 5.45
CA ILE A 29 -3.15 1.72 5.68
C ILE A 29 -4.40 2.04 4.85
N GLY A 30 -4.40 1.71 3.57
CA GLY A 30 -5.53 1.97 2.67
C GLY A 30 -6.83 1.32 3.12
N LEU A 31 -6.76 0.07 3.59
CA LEU A 31 -7.94 -0.67 4.03
C LEU A 31 -8.54 -0.16 5.35
N TYR A 32 -7.70 0.30 6.27
CA TYR A 32 -8.15 0.64 7.63
C TYR A 32 -8.31 2.13 7.89
N THR A 33 -7.86 3.00 6.99
CA THR A 33 -7.94 4.46 7.19
C THR A 33 -8.72 5.20 6.13
N GLU A 34 -9.01 4.57 5.02
CA GLU A 34 -9.62 5.19 3.85
C GLU A 34 -8.81 6.38 3.30
N LEU A 35 -7.52 6.47 3.63
CA LEU A 35 -6.64 7.47 3.07
C LEU A 35 -6.53 7.34 1.55
N ARG A 36 -6.40 8.48 0.89
CA ARG A 36 -6.09 8.51 -0.53
C ARG A 36 -4.64 8.06 -0.75
N ARG A 37 -4.39 7.48 -1.90
CA ARG A 37 -3.06 7.03 -2.30
C ARG A 37 -1.99 8.10 -2.09
N GLU A 38 -2.28 9.34 -2.50
CA GLU A 38 -1.37 10.47 -2.39
C GLU A 38 -1.05 10.82 -0.92
N GLU A 39 -2.00 10.60 -0.05
CA GLU A 39 -1.83 10.80 1.39
C GLU A 39 -0.99 9.70 2.03
N ILE A 40 -1.19 8.44 1.60
CA ILE A 40 -0.40 7.32 2.10
C ILE A 40 1.07 7.45 1.67
N LEU A 41 1.31 7.79 0.40
CA LEU A 41 2.66 7.88 -0.15
C LEU A 41 3.45 9.09 0.40
N ALA A 42 2.75 10.08 0.94
CA ALA A 42 3.38 11.23 1.60
C ALA A 42 3.52 11.04 3.12
N LEU A 43 2.98 9.96 3.68
CA LEU A 43 2.97 9.76 5.13
C LEU A 43 4.39 9.56 5.66
N GLN A 44 4.73 10.34 6.67
CA GLN A 44 6.01 10.24 7.37
C GLN A 44 5.77 9.81 8.82
N TRP A 45 6.77 9.20 9.41
CA TRP A 45 6.68 8.69 10.77
C TRP A 45 6.42 9.79 11.81
N ASP A 46 6.81 11.03 11.54
CA ASP A 46 6.53 12.17 12.42
C ASP A 46 5.04 12.49 12.56
N SER A 47 4.22 11.97 11.64
CA SER A 47 2.76 12.14 11.66
C SER A 47 2.02 10.88 12.15
N VAL A 48 2.75 9.89 12.62
CA VAL A 48 2.19 8.62 13.13
C VAL A 48 2.48 8.56 14.64
N TYR A 49 1.43 8.63 15.44
CA TYR A 49 1.52 8.71 16.90
C TYR A 49 1.10 7.38 17.50
N LEU A 50 2.09 6.51 17.74
CA LEU A 50 1.88 5.12 18.19
C LEU A 50 1.90 4.99 19.72
N GLU A 51 2.51 5.96 20.40
CA GLU A 51 2.69 5.91 21.87
C GLU A 51 1.55 6.60 22.64
N ASP A 52 0.63 7.27 21.94
CA ASP A 52 -0.53 7.90 22.53
C ASP A 52 -1.50 6.84 23.07
N GLU A 53 -2.31 7.22 24.04
CA GLU A 53 -3.33 6.34 24.63
C GLU A 53 -4.25 5.75 23.56
N VAL A 54 -4.68 6.60 22.61
CA VAL A 54 -5.36 6.16 21.39
C VAL A 54 -4.45 6.47 20.21
N PRO A 55 -3.76 5.47 19.65
CA PRO A 55 -2.88 5.71 18.51
C PRO A 55 -3.63 6.30 17.33
N TYR A 56 -3.00 7.24 16.64
CA TYR A 56 -3.60 7.91 15.49
C TYR A 56 -2.52 8.35 14.50
N LEU A 57 -2.93 8.71 13.29
CA LEU A 57 -2.08 9.40 12.34
C LEU A 57 -2.70 10.71 11.92
N SER A 58 -1.87 11.68 11.57
CA SER A 58 -2.29 12.98 11.06
C SER A 58 -2.07 13.06 9.57
N VAL A 59 -3.12 13.40 8.82
CA VAL A 59 -3.04 13.63 7.38
C VAL A 59 -2.69 15.09 7.16
N ARG A 60 -1.44 15.36 6.73
CA ARG A 60 -0.91 16.73 6.57
C ARG A 60 -0.25 16.97 5.22
N ARG A 61 0.13 15.92 4.53
CA ARG A 61 0.95 16.00 3.31
C ARG A 61 0.30 15.25 2.18
N ALA A 62 0.67 15.62 0.97
CA ALA A 62 0.25 14.92 -0.23
C ALA A 62 1.44 14.66 -1.15
N TRP A 63 1.45 13.46 -1.73
CA TRP A 63 2.41 13.03 -2.72
C TRP A 63 1.93 13.43 -4.11
N HIS A 64 2.86 13.94 -4.90
CA HIS A 64 2.65 14.31 -6.29
C HIS A 64 3.91 13.94 -7.06
N THR A 65 3.85 13.88 -8.38
CA THR A 65 5.02 13.63 -9.20
C THR A 65 5.15 14.65 -10.32
N GLU A 66 6.38 15.04 -10.60
CA GLU A 66 6.74 15.85 -11.77
C GLU A 66 7.87 15.12 -12.49
N HIS A 67 7.67 14.80 -13.76
CA HIS A 67 8.65 14.07 -14.56
C HIS A 67 9.14 12.79 -13.85
N ASN A 68 8.21 12.00 -13.34
CA ASN A 68 8.46 10.77 -12.56
C ASN A 68 9.10 11.00 -11.17
N ARG A 69 9.47 12.21 -10.81
CA ARG A 69 10.07 12.51 -9.51
C ARG A 69 9.00 12.82 -8.46
N PRO A 70 9.14 12.30 -7.24
CA PRO A 70 8.18 12.63 -6.20
C PRO A 70 8.35 14.06 -5.73
N VAL A 71 7.20 14.72 -5.54
CA VAL A 71 7.11 16.05 -4.95
C VAL A 71 6.16 15.95 -3.77
N ILE A 72 6.64 16.27 -2.59
CA ILE A 72 5.84 16.19 -1.37
C ILE A 72 5.33 17.58 -1.02
N LEU A 73 4.00 17.73 -1.05
CA LEU A 73 3.34 18.95 -0.64
C LEU A 73 3.13 18.87 0.88
N ASN A 74 3.71 19.83 1.61
CA ASN A 74 3.61 19.88 3.07
C ASN A 74 2.32 20.53 3.57
N GLU A 75 1.51 21.02 2.65
CA GLU A 75 0.21 21.59 2.96
C GLU A 75 -0.83 21.00 2.02
N LEU A 76 -2.00 20.74 2.55
CA LEU A 76 -3.14 20.27 1.77
C LEU A 76 -3.90 21.47 1.21
N LYS A 77 -4.68 21.26 0.13
CA LYS A 77 -5.44 22.32 -0.55
C LYS A 77 -6.41 23.07 0.37
N THR A 78 -6.92 22.38 1.41
CA THR A 78 -7.82 22.97 2.41
C THR A 78 -7.41 22.51 3.79
N LYS A 79 -7.67 23.35 4.80
CA LYS A 79 -7.48 22.94 6.21
C LYS A 79 -8.41 21.81 6.62
N ALA A 80 -9.58 21.71 6.00
CA ALA A 80 -10.53 20.64 6.27
C ALA A 80 -10.00 19.26 5.84
N ALA A 81 -9.05 19.20 4.89
CA ALA A 81 -8.41 17.97 4.48
C ALA A 81 -7.40 17.47 5.52
N GLU A 82 -6.83 18.38 6.33
CA GLU A 82 -5.98 18.01 7.46
C GLU A 82 -6.86 17.37 8.54
N ARG A 83 -6.50 16.18 8.97
CA ARG A 83 -7.31 15.43 9.94
C ARG A 83 -6.50 14.37 10.64
N ASN A 84 -6.98 13.99 11.81
CA ASN A 84 -6.42 12.89 12.58
C ASN A 84 -7.31 11.67 12.43
N ILE A 85 -6.70 10.53 12.18
CA ILE A 85 -7.41 9.27 11.99
C ILE A 85 -6.96 8.30 13.07
N PRO A 86 -7.88 7.81 13.93
CA PRO A 86 -7.51 6.81 14.92
C PRO A 86 -7.12 5.50 14.23
N LEU A 87 -6.15 4.80 14.80
CA LEU A 87 -5.64 3.56 14.24
C LEU A 87 -6.30 2.37 14.93
N PRO A 88 -6.93 1.47 14.17
CA PRO A 88 -7.34 0.17 14.73
C PRO A 88 -6.13 -0.59 15.29
N VAL A 89 -6.38 -1.45 16.25
CA VAL A 89 -5.31 -2.20 16.95
C VAL A 89 -4.40 -2.95 15.98
N CYS A 90 -4.98 -3.62 14.98
CA CYS A 90 -4.20 -4.37 13.99
C CYS A 90 -3.30 -3.48 13.13
N LEU A 91 -3.78 -2.30 12.75
CA LEU A 91 -2.96 -1.35 11.99
C LEU A 91 -1.87 -0.73 12.86
N ALA A 92 -2.18 -0.35 14.10
CA ALA A 92 -1.18 0.17 15.03
C ALA A 92 -0.05 -0.84 15.25
N LYS A 93 -0.38 -2.11 15.41
CA LYS A 93 0.61 -3.19 15.53
C LYS A 93 1.47 -3.31 14.28
N CYS A 94 0.84 -3.30 13.10
CA CYS A 94 1.53 -3.34 11.82
C CYS A 94 2.52 -2.18 11.68
N LEU A 95 2.09 -0.96 12.02
CA LEU A 95 2.93 0.22 11.92
C LEU A 95 4.08 0.23 12.94
N ARG A 96 3.88 -0.29 14.16
CA ARG A 96 4.96 -0.46 15.12
C ARG A 96 6.05 -1.38 14.59
N GLU A 97 5.64 -2.52 14.05
CA GLU A 97 6.59 -3.48 13.45
C GLU A 97 7.33 -2.87 12.25
N ALA A 98 6.63 -2.14 11.40
CA ALA A 98 7.22 -1.46 10.26
C ALA A 98 8.21 -0.38 10.70
N LYS A 99 7.87 0.39 11.73
CA LYS A 99 8.72 1.46 12.27
C LYS A 99 10.04 0.91 12.82
N GLU A 100 10.01 -0.22 13.52
CA GLU A 100 11.20 -0.87 14.05
C GLU A 100 12.20 -1.25 12.95
N LYS A 101 11.70 -1.63 11.78
CA LYS A 101 12.53 -2.03 10.63
C LYS A 101 12.90 -0.87 9.72
N SER A 102 12.24 0.27 9.87
CA SER A 102 12.42 1.41 8.97
C SER A 102 13.67 2.21 9.31
N THR A 103 14.37 2.63 8.26
CA THR A 103 15.50 3.57 8.34
C THR A 103 15.17 4.88 7.62
N SER A 104 13.95 5.03 7.15
CA SER A 104 13.46 6.19 6.40
C SER A 104 12.50 7.02 7.23
N ASP A 105 12.38 8.29 6.86
CA ASP A 105 11.32 9.16 7.40
C ASP A 105 9.93 8.78 6.86
N TYR A 106 9.88 8.13 5.71
CA TYR A 106 8.62 7.76 5.05
C TYR A 106 8.16 6.37 5.47
N VAL A 107 6.86 6.24 5.70
CA VAL A 107 6.24 4.94 6.02
C VAL A 107 6.34 4.00 4.81
N VAL A 108 6.07 4.53 3.62
CA VAL A 108 6.26 3.80 2.35
C VAL A 108 7.45 4.45 1.64
N ALA A 109 8.60 3.78 1.67
CA ALA A 109 9.86 4.34 1.20
C ALA A 109 10.46 3.50 0.08
N ASN A 110 11.29 4.15 -0.76
CA ASN A 110 12.14 3.44 -1.69
C ASN A 110 13.42 2.94 -0.97
N ARG A 111 14.30 2.26 -1.71
CA ARG A 111 15.54 1.72 -1.14
C ARG A 111 16.48 2.79 -0.59
N ASP A 112 16.43 3.99 -1.14
CA ASP A 112 17.26 5.12 -0.71
C ASP A 112 16.66 5.88 0.48
N GLY A 113 15.51 5.45 0.96
CA GLY A 113 14.82 6.06 2.10
C GLY A 113 13.96 7.27 1.73
N GLY A 114 13.77 7.54 0.45
CA GLY A 114 12.91 8.62 -0.01
C GLY A 114 11.51 8.17 -0.37
N PRO A 115 10.64 9.12 -0.75
CA PRO A 115 9.31 8.78 -1.25
C PRO A 115 9.40 8.10 -2.61
N LEU A 116 8.37 7.33 -2.97
CA LEU A 116 8.35 6.60 -4.23
C LEU A 116 8.22 7.55 -5.42
N SER A 117 8.95 7.25 -6.49
CA SER A 117 8.68 7.84 -7.80
C SER A 117 7.39 7.27 -8.37
N TYR A 118 6.87 7.86 -9.45
CA TYR A 118 5.69 7.32 -10.12
C TYR A 118 5.92 5.89 -10.63
N THR A 119 7.07 5.61 -11.22
CA THR A 119 7.43 4.27 -11.68
C THR A 119 7.51 3.27 -10.53
N GLN A 120 8.09 3.67 -9.39
CA GLN A 120 8.18 2.82 -8.21
C GLN A 120 6.80 2.52 -7.64
N PHE A 121 5.90 3.52 -7.60
CA PHE A 121 4.52 3.30 -7.21
C PHE A 121 3.80 2.34 -8.16
N LYS A 122 3.96 2.51 -9.47
CA LYS A 122 3.36 1.59 -10.46
C LYS A 122 3.83 0.15 -10.25
N ARG A 123 5.10 -0.05 -9.95
CA ARG A 123 5.64 -1.38 -9.65
C ARG A 123 5.01 -1.97 -8.39
N LEU A 124 4.89 -1.17 -7.34
CA LEU A 124 4.24 -1.59 -6.10
C LEU A 124 2.80 -1.99 -6.36
N TRP A 125 2.06 -1.19 -7.12
CA TRP A 125 0.68 -1.49 -7.49
C TRP A 125 0.57 -2.73 -8.38
N GLN A 126 1.45 -2.88 -9.37
CA GLN A 126 1.49 -4.07 -10.21
C GLN A 126 1.78 -5.34 -9.42
N TYR A 127 2.57 -5.22 -8.38
CA TYR A 127 2.83 -6.33 -7.47
C TYR A 127 1.54 -6.87 -6.85
N ILE A 128 0.68 -5.96 -6.37
CA ILE A 128 -0.62 -6.30 -5.82
C ILE A 128 -1.51 -6.94 -6.90
N VAL A 129 -1.69 -6.26 -8.03
CA VAL A 129 -2.58 -6.69 -9.11
C VAL A 129 -2.15 -8.06 -9.66
N THR A 130 -0.86 -8.25 -9.90
CA THR A 130 -0.33 -9.50 -10.44
C THR A 130 -0.59 -10.67 -9.50
N ARG A 131 -0.43 -10.46 -8.20
CA ARG A 131 -0.58 -11.54 -7.22
C ARG A 131 -2.03 -11.81 -6.81
N THR A 132 -2.88 -10.81 -6.90
CA THR A 132 -4.25 -10.91 -6.37
C THR A 132 -5.34 -10.91 -7.41
N ALA A 133 -5.13 -10.26 -8.56
CA ALA A 133 -6.20 -10.01 -9.52
C ALA A 133 -5.99 -10.64 -10.91
N LYS A 134 -4.77 -10.94 -11.29
CA LYS A 134 -4.47 -11.45 -12.62
C LYS A 134 -3.62 -12.72 -12.59
N PRO A 135 -3.91 -13.70 -13.46
CA PRO A 135 -2.98 -14.79 -13.69
C PRO A 135 -1.66 -14.24 -14.22
N ARG A 136 -0.55 -14.83 -13.82
CA ARG A 136 0.76 -14.48 -14.36
C ARG A 136 1.49 -15.74 -14.81
N VAL A 137 2.25 -15.61 -15.88
CA VAL A 137 3.07 -16.68 -16.39
C VAL A 137 4.52 -16.44 -15.96
N ILE A 138 5.11 -17.41 -15.30
CA ILE A 138 6.53 -17.40 -14.95
C ILE A 138 7.26 -18.49 -15.72
N ARG A 139 8.55 -18.30 -15.98
CA ARG A 139 9.39 -19.33 -16.55
C ARG A 139 10.21 -19.97 -15.45
N LYS A 140 10.13 -21.27 -15.34
CA LYS A 140 10.97 -22.06 -14.44
C LYS A 140 11.90 -22.93 -15.24
N TYR A 141 13.14 -23.03 -14.79
CA TYR A 141 14.11 -23.94 -15.39
C TYR A 141 14.02 -25.28 -14.68
N VAL A 142 13.54 -26.30 -15.41
CA VAL A 142 13.34 -27.64 -14.87
C VAL A 142 13.95 -28.65 -15.82
N ASP A 143 14.81 -29.54 -15.32
CA ASP A 143 15.46 -30.62 -16.08
C ASP A 143 16.11 -30.14 -17.38
N GLY A 144 16.84 -29.03 -17.36
CA GLY A 144 17.55 -28.51 -18.51
C GLY A 144 16.69 -27.74 -19.51
N LYS A 145 15.42 -27.48 -19.22
CA LYS A 145 14.49 -26.79 -20.09
C LYS A 145 13.71 -25.71 -19.33
N TYR A 146 13.35 -24.64 -20.04
CA TYR A 146 12.42 -23.65 -19.53
C TYR A 146 10.99 -24.11 -19.71
N GLU A 147 10.24 -24.10 -18.63
CA GLU A 147 8.81 -24.40 -18.61
C GLU A 147 8.02 -23.14 -18.23
N LYS A 148 6.86 -22.97 -18.87
CA LYS A 148 5.93 -21.91 -18.51
C LYS A 148 4.96 -22.43 -17.45
N HIS A 149 4.89 -21.73 -16.34
CA HIS A 149 3.93 -22.03 -15.27
C HIS A 149 3.01 -20.83 -15.08
N THR A 150 1.71 -21.10 -15.04
CA THR A 150 0.71 -20.07 -14.76
C THR A 150 0.40 -20.06 -13.28
N ILE A 151 0.61 -18.91 -12.64
CA ILE A 151 0.20 -18.69 -11.25
C ILE A 151 -1.15 -17.98 -11.28
N TYR A 152 -2.15 -18.63 -10.71
CA TYR A 152 -3.49 -18.09 -10.65
C TYR A 152 -3.65 -17.13 -9.47
N PRO A 153 -4.53 -16.11 -9.59
CA PRO A 153 -4.76 -15.17 -8.50
C PRO A 153 -5.43 -15.87 -7.31
N GLN A 154 -5.09 -15.41 -6.12
CA GLN A 154 -5.69 -15.90 -4.89
C GLN A 154 -7.10 -15.37 -4.68
N LEU A 155 -7.43 -14.24 -5.29
CA LEU A 155 -8.75 -13.63 -5.26
C LEU A 155 -9.56 -14.05 -6.48
N GLY A 156 -10.87 -14.17 -6.32
CA GLY A 156 -11.77 -14.51 -7.40
C GLY A 156 -11.92 -13.39 -8.43
N GLU A 157 -12.64 -13.69 -9.53
CA GLU A 157 -12.84 -12.77 -10.64
C GLU A 157 -13.45 -11.43 -10.20
N LYS A 158 -14.40 -11.47 -9.27
CA LYS A 158 -15.04 -10.25 -8.74
C LYS A 158 -14.03 -9.32 -8.08
N ALA A 159 -13.09 -9.88 -7.33
CA ALA A 159 -12.02 -9.11 -6.72
C ALA A 159 -11.03 -8.56 -7.75
N ARG A 160 -10.80 -9.29 -8.85
CA ARG A 160 -9.95 -8.82 -9.95
C ARG A 160 -10.49 -7.51 -10.54
N ASN A 161 -11.80 -7.44 -10.73
CA ASN A 161 -12.44 -6.26 -11.30
C ASN A 161 -12.43 -5.07 -10.34
N ASN A 162 -12.30 -5.33 -9.06
CA ASN A 162 -12.32 -4.33 -7.99
C ASN A 162 -10.94 -4.00 -7.42
N GLY A 163 -9.88 -4.53 -8.04
CA GLY A 163 -8.51 -4.37 -7.53
C GLY A 163 -8.02 -2.93 -7.41
N HIS A 164 -8.68 -1.96 -8.07
CA HIS A 164 -8.33 -0.54 -7.95
C HIS A 164 -9.04 0.17 -6.80
N CYS A 165 -9.95 -0.50 -6.11
CA CYS A 165 -10.76 0.11 -5.05
C CYS A 165 -10.06 0.16 -3.69
N ILE A 166 -8.78 -0.26 -3.63
CA ILE A 166 -7.99 -0.28 -2.42
C ILE A 166 -7.51 1.13 -2.02
N TYR A 167 -7.63 2.08 -2.91
CA TYR A 167 -7.29 3.48 -2.59
C TYR A 167 -8.42 4.43 -2.55
#